data_e7d6864c740d09a5338a6d1b5d0ffe58
#
_entry.id   e7d6864c740d09a5338a6d1b5d0ffe58
#
_cell.length_a   1.000
_cell.length_b   1.000
_cell.length_c   1.000
_cell.angle_alpha   90.00
_cell.angle_beta   90.00
_cell.angle_gamma   90.00
#
_symmetry.space_group_name_H-M   'P 1'
#
loop_
_entity.id
_entity.type
_entity.pdbx_description
1 polymer ?
#
loop_
_entity_poly.entity_id
_entity_poly.type
_entity_poly.pdbx_seq_one_letter_code
_entity_poly.pdbx_strand_id
1 'polypeptide(L)'
;MDVTSAQAAAKRAVEILVELIPEAKYAALEGIELSEDETSWRVVVGYVLGSDLPATALAGLTTSPKSLRTYKTLILDRTTLEFKRMEPYHEPA
;
A
#
# COMPACT_ATOMS: atom_id res chain seq x y z
N MET A 1 20.21 -4.66 -1.93
CA MET A 1 19.04 -4.13 -1.19
C MET A 1 19.04 -4.70 0.22
N ASP A 2 18.93 -3.84 1.19
CA ASP A 2 18.87 -4.26 2.58
C ASP A 2 17.42 -4.63 2.97
N VAL A 3 17.21 -5.89 3.34
CA VAL A 3 15.87 -6.38 3.69
C VAL A 3 15.31 -5.64 4.90
N THR A 4 16.15 -5.30 5.87
CA THR A 4 15.70 -4.58 7.06
C THR A 4 15.17 -3.19 6.70
N SER A 5 15.86 -2.49 5.80
CA SER A 5 15.42 -1.18 5.33
C SER A 5 14.12 -1.28 4.54
N ALA A 6 13.99 -2.32 3.72
CA ALA A 6 12.75 -2.55 2.97
C ALA A 6 11.58 -2.83 3.90
N GLN A 7 11.80 -3.62 4.95
CA GLN A 7 10.74 -3.91 5.93
C GLN A 7 10.29 -2.64 6.66
N ALA A 8 11.24 -1.79 7.03
CA ALA A 8 10.93 -0.53 7.69
C ALA A 8 10.11 0.38 6.78
N ALA A 9 10.50 0.46 5.51
CA ALA A 9 9.78 1.27 4.53
C ALA A 9 8.37 0.73 4.31
N ALA A 10 8.21 -0.58 4.20
CA ALA A 10 6.91 -1.20 4.02
C ALA A 10 5.98 -0.90 5.19
N LYS A 11 6.47 -1.07 6.41
CA LYS A 11 5.69 -0.80 7.61
C LYS A 11 5.26 0.67 7.67
N ARG A 12 6.19 1.57 7.39
CA ARG A 12 5.90 2.99 7.42
C ARG A 12 4.86 3.37 6.37
N ALA A 13 4.96 2.81 5.17
CA ALA A 13 4.02 3.09 4.11
C ALA A 13 2.59 2.66 4.47
N VAL A 14 2.43 1.48 5.07
CA VAL A 14 1.11 1.01 5.50
C VAL A 14 0.54 1.95 6.57
N GLU A 15 1.36 2.37 7.52
CA GLU A 15 0.93 3.31 8.56
C GLU A 15 0.46 4.64 7.95
N ILE A 16 1.22 5.16 6.99
CA ILE A 16 0.89 6.42 6.33
C ILE A 16 -0.43 6.29 5.56
N LEU A 17 -0.60 5.19 4.84
CA LEU A 17 -1.83 4.98 4.08
C LEU A 17 -3.05 5.02 4.99
N VAL A 18 -2.99 4.35 6.12
CA VAL A 18 -4.11 4.31 7.06
C VAL A 18 -4.39 5.70 7.64
N GLU A 19 -3.34 6.49 7.86
CA GLU A 19 -3.52 7.87 8.33
C GLU A 19 -4.17 8.75 7.26
N LEU A 20 -3.76 8.58 5.99
CA LEU A 20 -4.29 9.37 4.89
C LEU A 20 -5.71 8.95 4.51
N ILE A 21 -6.00 7.66 4.63
CA ILE A 21 -7.30 7.11 4.25
C ILE A 21 -7.85 6.34 5.46
N PRO A 22 -8.48 7.05 6.42
CA PRO A 22 -8.95 6.40 7.66
C PRO A 22 -9.97 5.28 7.43
N GLU A 23 -10.67 5.32 6.30
CA GLU A 23 -11.64 4.28 5.94
C GLU A 23 -11.01 3.00 5.41
N ALA A 24 -9.69 3.01 5.18
CA ALA A 24 -9.01 1.85 4.64
C ALA A 24 -9.06 0.68 5.62
N LYS A 25 -9.47 -0.48 5.10
CA LYS A 25 -9.51 -1.72 5.86
C LYS A 25 -8.57 -2.72 5.21
N TYR A 26 -8.01 -3.60 6.02
CA TYR A 26 -7.14 -4.67 5.52
C TYR A 26 -5.96 -4.15 4.70
N ALA A 27 -5.40 -3.00 5.12
CA ALA A 27 -4.23 -2.45 4.44
C ALA A 27 -3.05 -3.39 4.60
N ALA A 28 -2.38 -3.70 3.48
CA ALA A 28 -1.29 -4.64 3.48
C ALA A 28 -0.29 -4.32 2.38
N LEU A 29 0.95 -4.71 2.62
CA LEU A 29 2.00 -4.57 1.61
C LEU A 29 1.71 -5.48 0.41
N GLU A 30 1.74 -4.91 -0.79
CA GLU A 30 1.58 -5.69 -2.02
C GLU A 30 2.89 -5.76 -2.82
N GLY A 31 3.75 -4.77 -2.69
CA GLY A 31 5.04 -4.78 -3.37
C GLY A 31 5.91 -3.64 -2.91
N ILE A 32 7.22 -3.80 -3.11
CA ILE A 32 8.18 -2.77 -2.75
C ILE A 32 9.40 -2.86 -3.66
N GLU A 33 9.88 -1.71 -4.09
CA GLU A 33 11.09 -1.63 -4.89
C GLU A 33 11.78 -0.30 -4.67
N LEU A 34 13.07 -0.22 -5.02
CA LEU A 34 13.77 1.06 -5.06
C LEU A 34 13.46 1.75 -6.39
N SER A 35 13.43 3.08 -6.37
CA SER A 35 13.32 3.85 -7.59
C SER A 35 14.58 3.63 -8.45
N GLU A 36 14.51 4.00 -9.75
CA GLU A 36 15.63 3.82 -10.64
C GLU A 36 16.91 4.51 -10.16
N ASP A 37 16.75 5.70 -9.57
CA ASP A 37 17.90 6.45 -9.06
C ASP A 37 18.28 6.05 -7.63
N GLU A 38 17.58 5.06 -7.06
CA GLU A 38 17.83 4.54 -5.73
C GLU A 38 17.70 5.56 -4.59
N THR A 39 16.98 6.64 -4.82
CA THR A 39 16.77 7.67 -3.78
C THR A 39 15.47 7.49 -3.02
N SER A 40 14.59 6.62 -3.47
CA SER A 40 13.26 6.45 -2.90
C SER A 40 12.84 5.00 -2.88
N TRP A 41 12.00 4.66 -1.90
CA TRP A 41 11.26 3.41 -1.89
C TRP A 41 9.91 3.63 -2.56
N ARG A 42 9.54 2.72 -3.45
CA ARG A 42 8.22 2.69 -4.08
C ARG A 42 7.46 1.52 -3.46
N VAL A 43 6.47 1.83 -2.63
CA VAL A 43 5.75 0.81 -1.86
C VAL A 43 4.30 0.76 -2.34
N VAL A 44 3.88 -0.41 -2.81
CA VAL A 44 2.49 -0.61 -3.21
C VAL A 44 1.72 -1.18 -2.04
N VAL A 45 0.67 -0.48 -1.62
CA VAL A 45 -0.18 -0.89 -0.51
C VAL A 45 -1.58 -1.13 -1.04
N GLY A 46 -2.15 -2.29 -0.74
CA GLY A 46 -3.52 -2.61 -1.10
C GLY A 46 -4.43 -2.50 0.11
N TYR A 47 -5.66 -2.10 -0.12
CA TYR A 47 -6.64 -1.93 0.95
C TYR A 47 -8.06 -2.02 0.40
N VAL A 48 -9.03 -2.07 1.31
CA VAL A 48 -10.44 -2.08 0.96
C VAL A 48 -11.08 -0.89 1.65
N LEU A 49 -11.89 -0.11 0.93
CA LEU A 49 -12.64 0.97 1.55
C LEU A 49 -13.84 0.39 2.30
N GLY A 50 -14.04 0.83 3.54
CA GLY A 50 -15.15 0.35 4.34
C GLY A 50 -16.51 0.56 3.69
N SER A 51 -16.64 1.67 2.96
CA SER A 51 -17.87 2.00 2.25
C SER A 51 -18.18 1.06 1.09
N ASP A 52 -17.17 0.35 0.58
CA ASP A 52 -17.34 -0.58 -0.53
C ASP A 52 -17.68 -2.00 -0.08
N LEU A 53 -17.75 -2.21 1.24
CA LEU A 53 -18.06 -3.54 1.78
C LEU A 53 -19.59 -3.66 1.94
N PRO A 54 -20.24 -4.56 1.18
CA PRO A 54 -21.68 -4.79 1.38
C PRO A 54 -21.94 -5.47 2.72
N ALA A 55 -23.19 -5.46 3.17
CA ALA A 55 -23.57 -6.06 4.43
C ALA A 55 -23.21 -7.55 4.53
N THR A 56 -23.09 -8.22 3.39
CA THR A 56 -22.74 -9.64 3.31
C THR A 56 -21.25 -9.86 3.02
N ALA A 57 -20.46 -8.82 3.14
CA ALA A 57 -19.06 -8.85 2.72
C ALA A 57 -18.23 -9.90 3.44
N LEU A 58 -18.54 -10.20 4.70
CA LEU A 58 -17.76 -11.18 5.44
C LEU A 58 -17.77 -12.54 4.75
N ALA A 59 -18.90 -12.94 4.20
CA ALA A 59 -18.99 -14.18 3.46
C ALA A 59 -18.32 -14.05 2.08
N GLY A 60 -18.41 -12.88 1.46
CA GLY A 60 -17.86 -12.66 0.13
C GLY A 60 -16.35 -12.46 0.10
N LEU A 61 -15.77 -11.98 1.20
CA LEU A 61 -14.33 -11.70 1.23
C LEU A 61 -13.47 -12.93 1.03
N THR A 62 -13.98 -14.09 1.36
CA THR A 62 -13.24 -15.34 1.19
C THR A 62 -13.20 -15.79 -0.26
N THR A 63 -14.07 -15.27 -1.11
CA THR A 63 -14.21 -15.75 -2.48
C THR A 63 -13.60 -14.82 -3.52
N SER A 64 -13.61 -13.51 -3.31
CA SER A 64 -13.11 -12.58 -4.32
C SER A 64 -12.59 -11.28 -3.73
N PRO A 65 -11.59 -11.34 -2.83
CA PRO A 65 -11.09 -10.12 -2.21
C PRO A 65 -10.43 -9.16 -3.19
N LYS A 66 -9.86 -9.67 -4.28
CA LYS A 66 -9.15 -8.83 -5.25
C LYS A 66 -10.04 -7.80 -5.92
N SER A 67 -11.29 -8.13 -6.19
CA SER A 67 -12.21 -7.23 -6.87
C SER A 67 -12.60 -6.02 -6.01
N LEU A 68 -12.37 -6.10 -4.69
CA LEU A 68 -12.71 -5.04 -3.76
C LEU A 68 -11.51 -4.21 -3.34
N ARG A 69 -10.30 -4.63 -3.71
CA ARG A 69 -9.08 -3.96 -3.26
C ARG A 69 -8.70 -2.80 -4.15
N THR A 70 -8.24 -1.75 -3.52
CA THR A 70 -7.66 -0.59 -4.18
C THR A 70 -6.17 -0.57 -3.87
N TYR A 71 -5.37 -0.11 -4.81
CA TYR A 71 -3.91 -0.09 -4.66
C TYR A 71 -3.40 1.32 -4.85
N LYS A 72 -2.44 1.70 -4.01
CA LYS A 72 -1.73 2.98 -4.14
C LYS A 72 -0.24 2.73 -4.00
N THR A 73 0.55 3.55 -4.67
CA THR A 73 2.00 3.53 -4.53
C THR A 73 2.40 4.70 -3.66
N LEU A 74 3.09 4.42 -2.56
CA LEU A 74 3.62 5.46 -1.68
C LEU A 74 5.12 5.58 -1.92
N ILE A 75 5.58 6.81 -2.06
CA ILE A 75 6.99 7.10 -2.32
C ILE A 75 7.59 7.66 -1.04
N LEU A 76 8.60 6.99 -0.51
CA LEU A 76 9.28 7.38 0.71
C LEU A 76 10.76 7.62 0.42
N ASP A 77 11.37 8.56 1.16
CA ASP A 77 12.80 8.77 1.07
C ASP A 77 13.53 7.50 1.48
N ARG A 78 14.57 7.13 0.74
CA ARG A 78 15.29 5.89 0.99
C ARG A 78 15.94 5.83 2.38
N THR A 79 16.46 6.96 2.83
CA THR A 79 17.23 7.02 4.08
C THR A 79 16.36 7.38 5.27
N THR A 80 15.57 8.45 5.13
CA THR A 80 14.78 8.99 6.26
C THR A 80 13.40 8.37 6.38
N LEU A 81 12.92 7.72 5.32
CA LEU A 81 11.58 7.17 5.21
C LEU A 81 10.49 8.26 5.26
N GLU A 82 10.87 9.51 5.00
CA GLU A 82 9.89 10.57 4.89
C GLU A 82 8.97 10.34 3.71
N PHE A 83 7.69 10.56 3.94
CA PHE A 83 6.69 10.44 2.89
C PHE A 83 6.86 11.57 1.87
N LYS A 84 7.02 11.21 0.60
CA LYS A 84 7.16 12.19 -0.48
C LYS A 84 5.83 12.44 -1.19
N ARG A 85 5.17 11.36 -1.61
CA ARG A 85 3.87 11.48 -2.30
C ARG A 85 3.22 10.12 -2.43
N MET A 86 1.94 10.12 -2.74
CA MET A 86 1.18 8.92 -3.03
C MET A 86 0.66 9.02 -4.47
N GLU A 87 0.82 7.94 -5.22
CA GLU A 87 0.42 7.87 -6.62
C GLU A 87 -0.59 6.74 -6.82
N PRO A 88 -1.46 6.85 -7.82
CA PRO A 88 -2.28 5.71 -8.21
C PRO A 88 -1.37 4.57 -8.66
N TYR A 89 -1.78 3.34 -8.35
CA TYR A 89 -1.05 2.18 -8.83
C TYR A 89 -1.54 1.82 -10.23
N HIS A 90 -0.61 1.63 -11.15
CA HIS A 90 -0.92 1.19 -12.50
C HIS A 90 -0.31 -0.18 -12.71
N GLU A 91 -1.16 -1.16 -12.99
CA GLU A 91 -0.65 -2.50 -13.30
C GLU A 91 0.13 -2.46 -14.61
N PRO A 92 1.26 -3.19 -14.67
CA PRO A 92 1.96 -3.34 -15.95
C PRO A 92 1.05 -4.01 -16.96
N ALA A 93 1.08 -3.50 -18.17
CA ALA A 93 0.26 -4.06 -19.24
C ALA A 93 0.76 -5.43 -19.66
#